data_f16252d181908dceb0c1ba9fa20e1fa0
#
_entry.id   f16252d181908dceb0c1ba9fa20e1fa0
#
_cell.length_a   1.000
_cell.length_b   1.000
_cell.length_c   1.000
_cell.angle_alpha   90.00
_cell.angle_beta   90.00
_cell.angle_gamma   90.00
#
_symmetry.space_group_name_H-M   'P 1'
#
loop_
_entity.id
_entity.type
_entity.pdbx_description
1 polymer ?
#
loop_
_entity_poly.entity_id
_entity_poly.type
_entity_poly.pdbx_seq_one_letter_code
_entity_poly.pdbx_strand_id
1 'polypeptide(L)'
;MRYKKNYKKFFTIPNIITLSRIFSIPFIIGCFYVNGFWAHFFATILFGFACITDFFDGYLARQWKQVSAFGRFLDPVADKLLVSTILLMLSGEGVIAGGHLIAACIILAREIIVLGLRQFLSEMRMIIPVTRYAKLKTVMQMIAIFCLLCSAMFPNIELIKGAGIVTLWLAVVMTVITGARYLRFGIIRISSAFSNTSDF
;
A
#
# COMPACT_ATOMS: atom_id res chain seq x y z
N MET A 1 24.47 26.93 14.51
CA MET A 1 24.14 26.20 13.26
C MET A 1 22.88 26.79 12.63
N ARG A 2 22.99 27.53 11.53
CA ARG A 2 21.83 28.11 10.81
C ARG A 2 21.17 27.03 9.97
N TYR A 3 20.05 26.48 10.42
CA TYR A 3 19.14 25.72 9.58
C TYR A 3 18.58 26.65 8.50
N LYS A 4 19.17 26.68 7.31
CA LYS A 4 18.52 27.26 6.13
C LYS A 4 17.31 26.41 5.81
N LYS A 5 16.13 26.92 6.17
CA LYS A 5 14.81 26.36 5.85
C LYS A 5 14.61 26.30 4.34
N ASN A 6 15.00 25.22 3.68
CA ASN A 6 14.74 24.98 2.27
C ASN A 6 13.32 24.40 2.09
N TYR A 7 12.29 25.19 2.38
CA TYR A 7 10.88 24.80 2.19
C TYR A 7 10.54 24.46 0.73
N LYS A 8 11.28 24.96 -0.24
CA LYS A 8 11.11 24.64 -1.68
C LYS A 8 11.31 23.14 -2.01
N LYS A 9 11.94 22.34 -1.16
CA LYS A 9 12.12 20.90 -1.34
C LYS A 9 10.95 20.04 -0.82
N PHE A 10 10.00 20.63 -0.06
CA PHE A 10 8.83 19.91 0.44
C PHE A 10 7.69 19.88 -0.58
N PHE A 11 7.49 20.93 -1.35
CA PHE A 11 6.43 21.04 -2.37
C PHE A 11 6.94 20.68 -3.77
N THR A 12 7.41 19.47 -3.96
CA THR A 12 7.66 18.92 -5.29
C THR A 12 6.37 18.30 -5.84
N ILE A 13 6.20 18.28 -7.17
CA ILE A 13 5.00 17.71 -7.80
C ILE A 13 4.72 16.29 -7.29
N PRO A 14 5.69 15.35 -7.21
CA PRO A 14 5.45 14.04 -6.64
C PRO A 14 4.91 14.09 -5.20
N ASN A 15 5.48 14.94 -4.33
CA ASN A 15 5.01 15.05 -2.95
C ASN A 15 3.56 15.57 -2.85
N ILE A 16 3.16 16.48 -3.74
CA ILE A 16 1.78 17.01 -3.78
C ILE A 16 0.81 15.88 -4.17
N ILE A 17 1.20 15.02 -5.12
CA ILE A 17 0.36 13.91 -5.56
C ILE A 17 0.25 12.86 -4.44
N THR A 18 1.33 12.54 -3.73
CA THR A 18 1.28 11.67 -2.54
C THR A 18 0.38 12.24 -1.45
N LEU A 19 0.48 13.55 -1.18
CA LEU A 19 -0.38 14.23 -0.22
C LEU A 19 -1.85 14.20 -0.66
N SER A 20 -2.15 14.43 -1.93
CA SER A 20 -3.53 14.35 -2.45
C SER A 20 -4.14 12.96 -2.24
N ARG A 21 -3.35 11.89 -2.34
CA ARG A 21 -3.75 10.52 -2.02
C ARG A 21 -4.13 10.38 -0.54
N ILE A 22 -3.33 10.92 0.38
CA ILE A 22 -3.65 10.90 1.81
C ILE A 22 -4.94 11.70 2.07
N PHE A 23 -5.09 12.86 1.45
CA PHE A 23 -6.29 13.67 1.57
C PHE A 23 -7.53 13.01 0.95
N SER A 24 -7.40 12.13 -0.02
CA SER A 24 -8.53 11.38 -0.58
C SER A 24 -9.10 10.33 0.39
N ILE A 25 -8.30 9.85 1.35
CA ILE A 25 -8.73 8.80 2.31
C ILE A 25 -9.97 9.21 3.11
N PRO A 26 -10.05 10.39 3.76
CA PRO A 26 -11.26 10.81 4.46
C PRO A 26 -12.50 10.89 3.57
N PHE A 27 -12.34 11.30 2.30
CA PHE A 27 -13.44 11.33 1.35
C PHE A 27 -13.92 9.93 0.98
N ILE A 28 -12.99 8.99 0.77
CA ILE A 28 -13.32 7.58 0.54
C ILE A 28 -14.07 7.02 1.74
N ILE A 29 -13.59 7.25 2.97
CA ILE A 29 -14.28 6.83 4.20
C ILE A 29 -15.70 7.42 4.22
N GLY A 30 -15.85 8.72 3.95
CA GLY A 30 -17.16 9.38 3.89
C GLY A 30 -18.13 8.72 2.91
N CYS A 31 -17.63 8.25 1.75
CA CYS A 31 -18.45 7.52 0.79
C CYS A 31 -19.04 6.22 1.39
N PHE A 32 -18.33 5.52 2.25
CA PHE A 32 -18.81 4.29 2.88
C PHE A 32 -19.93 4.53 3.93
N TYR A 33 -20.05 5.75 4.47
CA TYR A 33 -21.14 6.11 5.38
C TYR A 33 -22.40 6.60 4.66
N VAL A 34 -22.31 6.83 3.35
CA VAL A 34 -23.45 7.20 2.51
C VAL A 34 -23.91 5.96 1.75
N ASN A 35 -25.06 5.40 2.12
CA ASN A 35 -25.61 4.22 1.44
C ASN A 35 -26.01 4.55 0.00
N GLY A 36 -25.70 3.62 -0.91
CA GLY A 36 -26.18 3.66 -2.28
C GLY A 36 -25.11 3.53 -3.34
N PHE A 37 -25.55 3.28 -4.56
CA PHE A 37 -24.70 3.06 -5.73
C PHE A 37 -23.69 4.18 -5.96
N TRP A 38 -24.12 5.44 -5.89
CA TRP A 38 -23.26 6.59 -6.17
C TRP A 38 -22.10 6.73 -5.17
N ALA A 39 -22.32 6.38 -3.92
CA ALA A 39 -21.30 6.44 -2.90
C ALA A 39 -20.15 5.45 -3.19
N HIS A 40 -20.48 4.19 -3.46
CA HIS A 40 -19.49 3.20 -3.86
C HIS A 40 -18.83 3.50 -5.22
N PHE A 41 -19.61 4.10 -6.15
CA PHE A 41 -19.08 4.56 -7.43
C PHE A 41 -17.97 5.61 -7.21
N PHE A 42 -18.23 6.65 -6.41
CA PHE A 42 -17.21 7.65 -6.10
C PHE A 42 -16.02 7.08 -5.35
N ALA A 43 -16.24 6.19 -4.38
CA ALA A 43 -15.15 5.51 -3.67
C ALA A 43 -14.26 4.71 -4.65
N THR A 44 -14.86 3.99 -5.59
CA THR A 44 -14.16 3.21 -6.62
C THR A 44 -13.36 4.12 -7.56
N ILE A 45 -13.94 5.22 -8.01
CA ILE A 45 -13.26 6.21 -8.87
C ILE A 45 -12.06 6.84 -8.13
N LEU A 46 -12.26 7.27 -6.88
CA LEU A 46 -11.18 7.87 -6.08
C LEU A 46 -10.06 6.87 -5.84
N PHE A 47 -10.37 5.61 -5.54
CA PHE A 47 -9.38 4.55 -5.41
C PHE A 47 -8.64 4.30 -6.73
N GLY A 48 -9.37 4.14 -7.84
CA GLY A 48 -8.78 3.95 -9.16
C GLY A 48 -7.85 5.10 -9.55
N PHE A 49 -8.28 6.34 -9.31
CA PHE A 49 -7.46 7.53 -9.54
C PHE A 49 -6.19 7.53 -8.67
N ALA A 50 -6.32 7.17 -7.38
CA ALA A 50 -5.18 7.06 -6.48
C ALA A 50 -4.17 5.99 -6.94
N CYS A 51 -4.62 4.84 -7.46
CA CYS A 51 -3.75 3.80 -8.02
C CYS A 51 -3.03 4.26 -9.30
N ILE A 52 -3.75 4.95 -10.19
CA ILE A 52 -3.19 5.48 -11.44
C ILE A 52 -2.13 6.55 -11.13
N THR A 53 -2.43 7.48 -10.24
CA THR A 53 -1.48 8.53 -9.85
C THR A 53 -0.24 7.94 -9.20
N ASP A 54 -0.34 6.92 -8.35
CA ASP A 54 0.81 6.22 -7.76
C ASP A 54 1.76 5.66 -8.82
N PHE A 55 1.21 5.06 -9.87
CA PHE A 55 2.01 4.53 -10.97
C PHE A 55 2.76 5.64 -11.71
N PHE A 56 2.08 6.77 -11.97
CA PHE A 56 2.66 7.90 -12.69
C PHE A 56 3.68 8.67 -11.83
N ASP A 57 3.44 8.82 -10.52
CA ASP A 57 4.36 9.53 -9.61
C ASP A 57 5.73 8.87 -9.56
N GLY A 58 5.76 7.56 -9.40
CA GLY A 58 6.99 6.80 -9.39
C GLY A 58 7.77 6.89 -10.72
N TYR A 59 7.07 7.09 -11.84
CA TYR A 59 7.68 7.30 -13.14
C TYR A 59 8.23 8.71 -13.30
N LEU A 60 7.41 9.74 -13.02
CA LEU A 60 7.76 11.15 -13.13
C LEU A 60 8.89 11.56 -12.16
N ALA A 61 8.84 11.11 -10.91
CA ALA A 61 9.88 11.39 -9.92
C ALA A 61 11.26 10.90 -10.37
N ARG A 62 11.31 9.74 -11.05
CA ARG A 62 12.55 9.20 -11.62
C ARG A 62 13.05 10.00 -12.82
N GLN A 63 12.15 10.41 -13.72
CA GLN A 63 12.52 11.21 -14.90
C GLN A 63 13.03 12.59 -14.51
N TRP A 64 12.37 13.25 -13.56
CA TRP A 64 12.71 14.63 -13.17
C TRP A 64 13.79 14.74 -12.11
N LYS A 65 14.31 13.61 -11.60
CA LYS A 65 15.32 13.56 -10.51
C LYS A 65 14.91 14.37 -9.28
N GLN A 66 13.61 14.55 -9.07
CA GLN A 66 13.02 15.32 -7.95
C GLN A 66 12.60 14.42 -6.79
N VAL A 67 13.46 13.50 -6.40
CA VAL A 67 13.18 12.59 -5.28
C VAL A 67 13.56 13.27 -3.97
N SER A 68 12.57 13.73 -3.20
CA SER A 68 12.80 14.30 -1.87
C SER A 68 12.94 13.18 -0.81
N ALA A 69 13.66 13.46 0.29
CA ALA A 69 13.74 12.51 1.41
C ALA A 69 12.36 12.31 2.06
N PHE A 70 11.53 13.36 2.10
CA PHE A 70 10.18 13.33 2.63
C PHE A 70 9.24 12.46 1.75
N GLY A 71 9.27 12.64 0.42
CA GLY A 71 8.49 11.82 -0.50
C GLY A 71 8.83 10.33 -0.40
N ARG A 72 10.12 9.98 -0.37
CA ARG A 72 10.55 8.59 -0.20
C ARG A 72 10.01 7.89 1.04
N PHE A 73 9.76 8.67 2.11
CA PHE A 73 9.12 8.16 3.33
C PHE A 73 7.60 8.13 3.17
N LEU A 74 7.01 9.20 2.63
CA LEU A 74 5.57 9.40 2.61
C LEU A 74 4.86 8.48 1.59
N ASP A 75 5.47 8.22 0.42
CA ASP A 75 4.87 7.41 -0.65
C ASP A 75 4.49 5.99 -0.18
N PRO A 76 5.42 5.20 0.45
CA PRO A 76 5.04 3.88 0.92
C PRO A 76 3.99 3.91 2.05
N VAL A 77 3.99 4.96 2.87
CA VAL A 77 3.02 5.12 3.95
C VAL A 77 1.63 5.43 3.38
N ALA A 78 1.53 6.38 2.44
CA ALA A 78 0.29 6.75 1.80
C ALA A 78 -0.40 5.57 1.09
N ASP A 79 0.39 4.78 0.34
CA ASP A 79 -0.09 3.58 -0.33
C ASP A 79 -0.68 2.56 0.66
N LYS A 80 0.03 2.31 1.78
CA LYS A 80 -0.44 1.35 2.79
C LYS A 80 -1.66 1.86 3.54
N LEU A 81 -1.73 3.15 3.87
CA LEU A 81 -2.89 3.75 4.50
C LEU A 81 -4.14 3.62 3.61
N LEU A 82 -4.04 3.93 2.32
CA LEU A 82 -5.15 3.81 1.38
C LEU A 82 -5.69 2.38 1.32
N VAL A 83 -4.81 1.41 1.08
CA VAL A 83 -5.17 -0.01 1.00
C VAL A 83 -5.77 -0.50 2.32
N SER A 84 -5.15 -0.16 3.45
CA SER A 84 -5.62 -0.57 4.78
C SER A 84 -7.02 -0.04 5.06
N THR A 85 -7.24 1.24 4.78
CA THR A 85 -8.53 1.89 4.99
C THR A 85 -9.63 1.20 4.19
N ILE A 86 -9.41 0.95 2.90
CA ILE A 86 -10.44 0.34 2.05
C ILE A 86 -10.72 -1.11 2.46
N LEU A 87 -9.69 -1.90 2.79
CA LEU A 87 -9.90 -3.26 3.30
C LEU A 87 -10.72 -3.27 4.59
N LEU A 88 -10.47 -2.31 5.51
CA LEU A 88 -11.25 -2.15 6.74
C LEU A 88 -12.69 -1.75 6.44
N MET A 89 -12.91 -0.80 5.54
CA MET A 89 -14.26 -0.35 5.17
C MET A 89 -15.07 -1.47 4.50
N LEU A 90 -14.49 -2.19 3.53
CA LEU A 90 -15.12 -3.36 2.89
C LEU A 90 -15.42 -4.48 3.89
N SER A 91 -14.58 -4.63 4.92
CA SER A 91 -14.84 -5.58 6.01
C SER A 91 -15.99 -5.10 6.90
N GLY A 92 -16.06 -3.80 7.20
CA GLY A 92 -17.12 -3.19 7.98
C GLY A 92 -18.51 -3.30 7.32
N GLU A 93 -18.57 -3.20 5.99
CA GLU A 93 -19.81 -3.39 5.21
C GLU A 93 -20.18 -4.87 4.98
N GLY A 94 -19.33 -5.81 5.39
CA GLY A 94 -19.59 -7.23 5.18
C GLY A 94 -19.34 -7.71 3.74
N VAL A 95 -18.73 -6.90 2.88
CA VAL A 95 -18.28 -7.32 1.55
C VAL A 95 -17.18 -8.38 1.70
N ILE A 96 -16.22 -8.11 2.60
CA ILE A 96 -15.24 -9.11 3.08
C ILE A 96 -15.74 -9.61 4.43
N ALA A 97 -16.33 -10.82 4.48
CA ALA A 97 -16.93 -11.37 5.67
C ALA A 97 -16.45 -12.79 5.98
N GLY A 98 -16.74 -13.28 7.19
CA GLY A 98 -16.42 -14.63 7.61
C GLY A 98 -14.93 -14.96 7.50
N GLY A 99 -14.59 -16.12 6.94
CA GLY A 99 -13.20 -16.55 6.76
C GLY A 99 -12.35 -15.66 5.85
N HIS A 100 -12.96 -14.81 5.03
CA HIS A 100 -12.23 -13.91 4.15
C HIS A 100 -11.61 -12.71 4.90
N LEU A 101 -12.06 -12.42 6.13
CA LEU A 101 -11.43 -11.44 7.02
C LEU A 101 -9.96 -11.81 7.32
N ILE A 102 -9.67 -13.11 7.39
CA ILE A 102 -8.31 -13.62 7.59
C ILE A 102 -7.39 -13.12 6.46
N ALA A 103 -7.88 -13.12 5.21
CA ALA A 103 -7.14 -12.63 4.07
C ALA A 103 -6.76 -11.14 4.22
N ALA A 104 -7.72 -10.30 4.61
CA ALA A 104 -7.48 -8.88 4.86
C ALA A 104 -6.46 -8.68 6.00
N CYS A 105 -6.61 -9.40 7.12
CA CYS A 105 -5.69 -9.33 8.25
C CYS A 105 -4.26 -9.73 7.86
N ILE A 106 -4.07 -10.83 7.10
CA ILE A 106 -2.74 -11.27 6.64
C ILE A 106 -2.10 -10.21 5.76
N ILE A 107 -2.85 -9.64 4.82
CA ILE A 107 -2.34 -8.56 3.95
C ILE A 107 -1.90 -7.38 4.80
N LEU A 108 -2.76 -6.88 5.71
CA LEU A 108 -2.46 -5.71 6.54
C LEU A 108 -1.25 -5.94 7.44
N ALA A 109 -1.22 -7.05 8.17
CA ALA A 109 -0.12 -7.39 9.07
C ALA A 109 1.22 -7.42 8.31
N ARG A 110 1.24 -8.10 7.16
CA ARG A 110 2.46 -8.21 6.36
C ARG A 110 2.88 -6.87 5.77
N GLU A 111 1.94 -6.02 5.31
CA GLU A 111 2.28 -4.69 4.79
C GLU A 111 2.99 -3.85 5.85
N ILE A 112 2.49 -3.86 7.08
CA ILE A 112 3.08 -3.12 8.20
C ILE A 112 4.45 -3.69 8.57
N ILE A 113 4.56 -5.02 8.71
CA ILE A 113 5.83 -5.68 9.09
C ILE A 113 6.93 -5.40 8.06
N VAL A 114 6.61 -5.56 6.77
CA VAL A 114 7.62 -5.35 5.71
C VAL A 114 7.97 -3.87 5.54
N LEU A 115 7.01 -2.96 5.76
CA LEU A 115 7.27 -1.53 5.76
C LEU A 115 8.24 -1.16 6.88
N GLY A 116 7.98 -1.62 8.11
CA GLY A 116 8.86 -1.38 9.26
C GLY A 116 10.25 -1.98 9.07
N LEU A 117 10.33 -3.22 8.58
CA LEU A 117 11.62 -3.87 8.29
C LEU A 117 12.44 -3.10 7.24
N ARG A 118 11.79 -2.64 6.17
CA ARG A 118 12.47 -1.85 5.13
C ARG A 118 12.96 -0.52 5.66
N GLN A 119 12.16 0.13 6.52
CA GLN A 119 12.54 1.39 7.17
C GLN A 119 13.77 1.18 8.06
N PHE A 120 13.74 0.17 8.94
CA PHE A 120 14.84 -0.18 9.82
C PHE A 120 16.13 -0.49 9.07
N LEU A 121 16.07 -1.32 8.03
CA LEU A 121 17.26 -1.64 7.22
C LEU A 121 17.79 -0.43 6.42
N SER A 122 16.89 0.48 6.01
CA SER A 122 17.30 1.73 5.35
C SER A 122 18.08 2.64 6.29
N GLU A 123 17.73 2.69 7.57
CA GLU A 123 18.49 3.43 8.60
C GLU A 123 19.88 2.84 8.82
N MET A 124 19.99 1.51 8.74
CA MET A 124 21.27 0.80 8.74
C MET A 124 22.04 0.89 7.42
N ARG A 125 21.61 1.72 6.47
CA ARG A 125 22.17 1.87 5.11
C ARG A 125 22.20 0.57 4.28
N MET A 126 21.36 -0.39 4.64
CA MET A 126 21.21 -1.64 3.90
C MET A 126 20.06 -1.54 2.89
N ILE A 127 20.35 -1.75 1.60
CA ILE A 127 19.35 -1.68 0.53
C ILE A 127 18.85 -3.09 0.24
N ILE A 128 17.51 -3.26 0.33
CA ILE A 128 16.85 -4.49 -0.11
C ILE A 128 16.34 -4.28 -1.54
N PRO A 129 16.76 -5.11 -2.50
CA PRO A 129 16.27 -5.00 -3.87
C PRO A 129 14.78 -5.37 -3.95
N VAL A 130 14.02 -4.57 -4.70
CA VAL A 130 12.59 -4.86 -4.95
C VAL A 130 12.49 -5.95 -6.02
N THR A 131 11.91 -7.08 -5.68
CA THR A 131 11.73 -8.20 -6.61
C THR A 131 10.51 -7.97 -7.54
N ARG A 132 10.51 -8.61 -8.73
CA ARG A 132 9.35 -8.59 -9.65
C ARG A 132 8.08 -9.15 -9.00
N TYR A 133 8.21 -10.15 -8.14
CA TYR A 133 7.10 -10.73 -7.37
C TYR A 133 6.45 -9.74 -6.40
N ALA A 134 7.22 -8.82 -5.83
CA ALA A 134 6.68 -7.78 -4.97
C ALA A 134 5.80 -6.79 -5.74
N LYS A 135 6.12 -6.52 -7.01
CA LYS A 135 5.28 -5.68 -7.88
C LYS A 135 4.00 -6.40 -8.27
N LEU A 136 4.10 -7.67 -8.67
CA LEU A 136 2.95 -8.48 -9.05
C LEU A 136 1.94 -8.60 -7.91
N LYS A 137 2.41 -8.84 -6.68
CA LYS A 137 1.58 -8.85 -5.47
C LYS A 137 0.75 -7.57 -5.33
N THR A 138 1.38 -6.40 -5.51
CA THR A 138 0.69 -5.11 -5.37
C THR A 138 -0.38 -4.94 -6.44
N VAL A 139 -0.09 -5.31 -7.68
CA VAL A 139 -1.08 -5.27 -8.78
C VAL A 139 -2.27 -6.17 -8.47
N MET A 140 -2.04 -7.42 -8.04
CA MET A 140 -3.12 -8.34 -7.67
C MET A 140 -3.97 -7.81 -6.52
N GLN A 141 -3.35 -7.20 -5.53
CA GLN A 141 -4.03 -6.58 -4.39
C GLN A 141 -4.91 -5.40 -4.83
N MET A 142 -4.41 -4.55 -5.73
CA MET A 142 -5.19 -3.43 -6.29
C MET A 142 -6.39 -3.93 -7.11
N ILE A 143 -6.19 -4.96 -7.92
CA ILE A 143 -7.29 -5.58 -8.70
C ILE A 143 -8.34 -6.18 -7.76
N ALA A 144 -7.91 -6.90 -6.72
CA ALA A 144 -8.84 -7.49 -5.74
C ALA A 144 -9.71 -6.41 -5.07
N ILE A 145 -9.08 -5.34 -4.58
CA ILE A 145 -9.80 -4.23 -3.95
C ILE A 145 -10.75 -3.56 -4.94
N PHE A 146 -10.31 -3.33 -6.17
CA PHE A 146 -11.15 -2.72 -7.20
C PHE A 146 -12.38 -3.59 -7.52
N CYS A 147 -12.21 -4.91 -7.69
CA CYS A 147 -13.32 -5.84 -7.89
C CYS A 147 -14.29 -5.86 -6.68
N LEU A 148 -13.77 -5.82 -5.46
CA LEU A 148 -14.59 -5.81 -4.25
C LEU A 148 -15.37 -4.49 -4.11
N LEU A 149 -14.77 -3.35 -4.44
CA LEU A 149 -15.47 -2.06 -4.51
C LEU A 149 -16.58 -2.08 -5.58
N CYS A 150 -16.29 -2.65 -6.76
CA CYS A 150 -17.31 -2.84 -7.79
C CYS A 150 -18.44 -3.77 -7.33
N SER A 151 -18.13 -4.81 -6.54
CA SER A 151 -19.17 -5.70 -6.01
C SER A 151 -20.09 -5.03 -5.00
N ALA A 152 -19.59 -4.03 -4.27
CA ALA A 152 -20.42 -3.22 -3.38
C ALA A 152 -21.42 -2.32 -4.17
N MET A 153 -21.06 -1.90 -5.40
CA MET A 153 -21.96 -1.18 -6.30
C MET A 153 -23.07 -2.08 -6.88
N PHE A 154 -22.72 -3.34 -7.16
CA PHE A 154 -23.60 -4.30 -7.82
C PHE A 154 -23.79 -5.56 -6.96
N PRO A 155 -24.50 -5.47 -5.82
CA PRO A 155 -24.62 -6.57 -4.86
C PRO A 155 -25.29 -7.82 -5.45
N ASN A 156 -26.07 -7.66 -6.52
CA ASN A 156 -26.77 -8.75 -7.20
C ASN A 156 -25.85 -9.57 -8.16
N ILE A 157 -24.63 -9.13 -8.41
CA ILE A 157 -23.70 -9.80 -9.32
C ILE A 157 -22.62 -10.54 -8.49
N GLU A 158 -22.97 -11.74 -8.01
CA GLU A 158 -22.05 -12.56 -7.20
C GLU A 158 -20.73 -12.89 -7.91
N LEU A 159 -20.73 -12.91 -9.24
CA LEU A 159 -19.51 -13.16 -10.04
C LEU A 159 -18.41 -12.12 -9.75
N ILE A 160 -18.77 -10.82 -9.62
CA ILE A 160 -17.81 -9.76 -9.34
C ILE A 160 -17.21 -9.95 -7.95
N LYS A 161 -18.06 -10.24 -6.97
CA LYS A 161 -17.63 -10.51 -5.59
C LYS A 161 -16.73 -11.75 -5.53
N GLY A 162 -17.11 -12.84 -6.21
CA GLY A 162 -16.32 -14.05 -6.32
C GLY A 162 -14.95 -13.81 -6.93
N ALA A 163 -14.88 -13.08 -8.04
CA ALA A 163 -13.61 -12.70 -8.68
C ALA A 163 -12.73 -11.86 -7.75
N GLY A 164 -13.31 -10.91 -7.03
CA GLY A 164 -12.60 -10.09 -6.03
C GLY A 164 -12.02 -10.94 -4.89
N ILE A 165 -12.80 -11.86 -4.35
CA ILE A 165 -12.37 -12.78 -3.27
C ILE A 165 -11.26 -13.72 -3.75
N VAL A 166 -11.40 -14.33 -4.93
CA VAL A 166 -10.35 -15.19 -5.49
C VAL A 166 -9.05 -14.42 -5.68
N THR A 167 -9.12 -13.21 -6.25
CA THR A 167 -7.95 -12.37 -6.46
C THR A 167 -7.35 -11.90 -5.14
N LEU A 168 -8.17 -11.67 -4.10
CA LEU A 168 -7.72 -11.34 -2.75
C LEU A 168 -6.88 -12.48 -2.16
N TRP A 169 -7.34 -13.73 -2.25
CA TRP A 169 -6.59 -14.89 -1.78
C TRP A 169 -5.30 -15.14 -2.57
N LEU A 170 -5.32 -14.93 -3.88
CA LEU A 170 -4.09 -14.97 -4.70
C LEU A 170 -3.09 -13.89 -4.25
N ALA A 171 -3.58 -12.68 -3.93
CA ALA A 171 -2.74 -11.64 -3.36
C ALA A 171 -2.19 -12.03 -1.98
N VAL A 172 -2.94 -12.76 -1.13
CA VAL A 172 -2.46 -13.32 0.15
C VAL A 172 -1.30 -14.28 -0.08
N VAL A 173 -1.45 -15.26 -0.97
CA VAL A 173 -0.39 -16.24 -1.27
C VAL A 173 0.90 -15.52 -1.69
N MET A 174 0.79 -14.60 -2.65
CA MET A 174 1.94 -13.80 -3.10
C MET A 174 2.52 -12.92 -1.98
N THR A 175 1.66 -12.40 -1.12
CA THR A 175 2.02 -11.56 0.02
C THR A 175 2.83 -12.35 1.05
N VAL A 176 2.41 -13.56 1.39
CA VAL A 176 3.11 -14.44 2.34
C VAL A 176 4.46 -14.87 1.77
N ILE A 177 4.51 -15.36 0.52
CA ILE A 177 5.76 -15.79 -0.12
C ILE A 177 6.79 -14.66 -0.17
N THR A 178 6.36 -13.46 -0.61
CA THR A 178 7.27 -12.32 -0.70
C THR A 178 7.65 -11.81 0.69
N GLY A 179 6.73 -11.80 1.66
CA GLY A 179 6.98 -11.41 3.04
C GLY A 179 8.02 -12.29 3.72
N ALA A 180 7.87 -13.61 3.61
CA ALA A 180 8.82 -14.58 4.16
C ALA A 180 10.24 -14.36 3.59
N ARG A 181 10.36 -14.10 2.29
CA ARG A 181 11.67 -13.79 1.67
C ARG A 181 12.27 -12.50 2.22
N TYR A 182 11.46 -11.44 2.42
CA TYR A 182 11.95 -10.19 3.00
C TYR A 182 12.39 -10.36 4.44
N LEU A 183 11.63 -11.08 5.26
CA LEU A 183 11.94 -11.36 6.65
C LEU A 183 13.24 -12.18 6.75
N ARG A 184 13.35 -13.26 5.98
CA ARG A 184 14.57 -14.11 5.96
C ARG A 184 15.79 -13.29 5.59
N PHE A 185 15.72 -12.49 4.52
CA PHE A 185 16.80 -11.63 4.10
C PHE A 185 17.17 -10.59 5.17
N GLY A 186 16.16 -9.96 5.78
CA GLY A 186 16.36 -8.97 6.85
C GLY A 186 17.05 -9.56 8.07
N ILE A 187 16.58 -10.73 8.56
CA ILE A 187 17.17 -11.41 9.71
C ILE A 187 18.64 -11.78 9.46
N ILE A 188 18.96 -12.36 8.29
CA ILE A 188 20.34 -12.72 7.93
C ILE A 188 21.25 -11.49 7.92
N ARG A 189 20.80 -10.38 7.34
CA ARG A 189 21.59 -9.14 7.28
C ARG A 189 21.79 -8.50 8.64
N ILE A 190 20.76 -8.49 9.47
CA ILE A 190 20.84 -7.99 10.86
C ILE A 190 21.80 -8.83 11.67
N SER A 191 21.69 -10.17 11.62
CA SER A 191 22.58 -11.08 12.34
C SER A 191 24.06 -10.88 11.93
N SER A 192 24.33 -10.76 10.64
CA SER A 192 25.70 -10.52 10.15
C SER A 192 26.27 -9.16 10.58
N ALA A 193 25.43 -8.13 10.74
CA ALA A 193 25.88 -6.83 11.19
C ALA A 193 26.24 -6.84 12.69
N PHE A 194 25.47 -7.57 13.50
CA PHE A 194 25.78 -7.70 14.94
C PHE A 194 26.94 -8.62 15.24
N SER A 195 27.18 -9.69 14.46
CA SER A 195 28.34 -10.54 14.66
C SER A 195 29.67 -9.83 14.37
N ASN A 196 29.69 -8.91 13.39
CA ASN A 196 30.88 -8.10 13.12
C ASN A 196 31.14 -6.98 14.14
N THR A 197 30.20 -6.67 15.03
CA THR A 197 30.38 -5.68 16.10
C THR A 197 30.81 -6.32 17.43
N SER A 198 30.75 -7.63 17.59
CA SER A 198 31.16 -8.34 18.79
C SER A 198 32.66 -8.74 18.82
N ASP A 199 33.37 -8.43 17.74
CA ASP A 199 34.83 -8.73 17.63
C ASP A 199 35.72 -7.49 17.94
N PHE A 200 35.19 -6.48 18.69
CA PHE A 200 35.96 -5.34 19.20
C PHE A 200 35.92 -5.25 20.71
#